data_79fbd745e5ab672f4f00ee3dbe1ca3f7
#
_entry.id   79fbd745e5ab672f4f00ee3dbe1ca3f7
#
_cell.length_a   1.000
_cell.length_b   1.000
_cell.length_c   1.000
_cell.angle_alpha   90.00
_cell.angle_beta   90.00
_cell.angle_gamma   90.00
#
_symmetry.space_group_name_H-M   'P 1'
#
loop_
_entity.id
_entity.type
_entity.pdbx_description
1 polymer ?
#
loop_
_entity_poly.entity_id
_entity_poly.type
_entity_poly.pdbx_seq_one_letter_code
_entity_poly.pdbx_strand_id
1 'polypeptide(L)'
;MPQINIRPAVAADIPLLVELDHDYVTDYVWQMDVQRPEEGQINIGFRQVRLPRSARVEYPRPVRALRENWQSRSGLLVARLQDQVVGYISLSKEIAPLTTWVTDLAIMRRVRRQGIAGALIFAAQEWAQASNTHRLVLDMQPKNYPAICLALKLGFDLCGYNDQIGERRVGKECRL
;
A
#
# COMPACT_ATOMS: atom_id res chain seq x y z
N MET A 1 6.24 15.68 19.19
CA MET A 1 6.44 14.65 18.14
C MET A 1 7.21 15.31 17.01
N PRO A 2 8.19 14.65 16.40
CA PRO A 2 8.86 15.21 15.24
C PRO A 2 7.83 15.45 14.13
N GLN A 3 7.89 16.61 13.52
CA GLN A 3 6.92 17.03 12.50
C GLN A 3 7.20 16.27 11.19
N ILE A 4 6.20 15.50 10.73
CA ILE A 4 6.22 14.84 9.43
C ILE A 4 5.79 15.87 8.40
N ASN A 5 6.66 16.14 7.41
CA ASN A 5 6.35 16.97 6.26
C ASN A 5 6.09 16.07 5.03
N ILE A 6 4.94 16.26 4.37
CA ILE A 6 4.60 15.51 3.17
C ILE A 6 4.47 16.49 2.01
N ARG A 7 5.11 16.17 0.89
CA ARG A 7 5.09 16.98 -0.33
C ARG A 7 5.20 16.10 -1.58
N PRO A 8 4.89 16.63 -2.76
CA PRO A 8 5.22 15.96 -4.02
C PRO A 8 6.72 15.66 -4.13
N ALA A 9 7.05 14.52 -4.72
CA ALA A 9 8.42 14.13 -4.98
C ALA A 9 9.07 15.03 -6.05
N VAL A 10 10.36 15.27 -5.90
CA VAL A 10 11.20 15.92 -6.89
C VAL A 10 12.32 14.98 -7.36
N ALA A 11 12.95 15.27 -8.48
CA ALA A 11 13.99 14.39 -9.05
C ALA A 11 15.10 14.01 -8.07
N ALA A 12 15.49 14.90 -7.16
CA ALA A 12 16.50 14.66 -6.15
C ALA A 12 16.08 13.61 -5.09
N ASP A 13 14.79 13.37 -4.91
CA ASP A 13 14.29 12.37 -3.97
C ASP A 13 14.44 10.94 -4.53
N ILE A 14 14.34 10.75 -5.84
CA ILE A 14 14.20 9.45 -6.47
C ILE A 14 15.33 8.46 -6.10
N PRO A 15 16.61 8.84 -6.11
CA PRO A 15 17.68 7.96 -5.63
C PRO A 15 17.45 7.48 -4.20
N LEU A 16 17.01 8.37 -3.30
CA LEU A 16 16.76 8.07 -1.89
C LEU A 16 15.57 7.11 -1.73
N LEU A 17 14.53 7.25 -2.56
CA LEU A 17 13.37 6.36 -2.53
C LEU A 17 13.72 4.95 -2.99
N VAL A 18 14.59 4.81 -3.98
CA VAL A 18 15.06 3.51 -4.49
C VAL A 18 15.89 2.76 -3.45
N GLU A 19 16.62 3.48 -2.60
CA GLU A 19 17.46 2.92 -1.52
C GLU A 19 16.66 2.54 -0.27
N LEU A 20 15.37 2.91 -0.18
CA LEU A 20 14.54 2.51 0.95
C LEU A 20 14.41 0.99 1.03
N ASP A 21 14.34 0.48 2.27
CA ASP A 21 14.07 -0.92 2.54
C ASP A 21 12.58 -1.22 2.28
N HIS A 22 12.26 -1.73 1.10
CA HIS A 22 10.91 -2.05 0.67
C HIS A 22 10.41 -3.38 1.23
N ASP A 23 11.32 -4.26 1.66
CA ASP A 23 10.97 -5.54 2.28
C ASP A 23 10.42 -5.37 3.68
N TYR A 24 9.69 -6.36 4.14
CA TYR A 24 9.19 -6.40 5.51
C TYR A 24 9.24 -7.81 6.08
N VAL A 25 9.12 -7.91 7.40
CA VAL A 25 9.03 -9.17 8.12
C VAL A 25 7.64 -9.27 8.73
N THR A 26 7.05 -10.45 8.68
CA THR A 26 5.75 -10.72 9.25
C THR A 26 5.71 -12.06 9.97
N ASP A 27 4.97 -12.09 11.09
CA ASP A 27 4.65 -13.29 11.85
C ASP A 27 3.26 -13.84 11.53
N TYR A 28 2.48 -13.10 10.74
CA TYR A 28 1.10 -13.41 10.37
C TYR A 28 0.88 -13.21 8.88
N VAL A 29 -0.09 -13.96 8.37
CA VAL A 29 -0.64 -13.78 7.02
C VAL A 29 -2.16 -13.84 7.06
N TRP A 30 -2.80 -13.25 6.08
CA TRP A 30 -4.22 -13.44 5.83
C TRP A 30 -4.39 -14.60 4.85
N GLN A 31 -5.00 -15.69 5.32
CA GLN A 31 -5.35 -16.83 4.48
C GLN A 31 -6.76 -16.63 3.94
N MET A 32 -6.91 -16.78 2.63
CA MET A 32 -8.20 -16.76 1.97
C MET A 32 -8.74 -18.19 1.87
N ASP A 33 -9.98 -18.37 2.30
CA ASP A 33 -10.75 -19.59 2.13
C ASP A 33 -11.92 -19.31 1.18
N VAL A 34 -12.08 -20.13 0.15
CA VAL A 34 -13.21 -20.07 -0.79
C VAL A 34 -14.03 -21.34 -0.61
N GLN A 35 -15.30 -21.19 -0.26
CA GLN A 35 -16.23 -22.28 -0.07
C GLN A 35 -17.37 -22.17 -1.10
N ARG A 36 -17.80 -23.30 -1.62
CA ARG A 36 -18.95 -23.44 -2.52
C ARG A 36 -19.93 -24.44 -1.91
N PRO A 37 -20.70 -24.02 -0.86
CA PRO A 37 -21.55 -24.95 -0.11
C PRO A 37 -22.72 -25.46 -0.95
N GLU A 38 -23.23 -24.67 -1.88
CA GLU A 38 -24.36 -24.99 -2.73
C GLU A 38 -24.15 -24.46 -4.16
N GLU A 39 -24.92 -24.95 -5.12
CA GLU A 39 -24.90 -24.42 -6.48
C GLU A 39 -25.34 -22.96 -6.48
N GLY A 40 -24.57 -22.09 -7.12
CA GLY A 40 -24.81 -20.65 -7.19
C GLY A 40 -24.32 -19.85 -5.97
N GLN A 41 -23.71 -20.49 -4.95
CA GLN A 41 -23.19 -19.81 -3.77
C GLN A 41 -21.66 -19.89 -3.70
N ILE A 42 -21.01 -18.74 -3.47
CA ILE A 42 -19.57 -18.63 -3.21
C ILE A 42 -19.37 -17.81 -1.94
N ASN A 43 -18.79 -18.42 -0.92
CA ASN A 43 -18.39 -17.75 0.31
C ASN A 43 -16.87 -17.53 0.30
N ILE A 44 -16.45 -16.30 0.53
CA ILE A 44 -15.04 -15.93 0.62
C ILE A 44 -14.79 -15.40 2.02
N GLY A 45 -13.90 -16.07 2.72
CA GLY A 45 -13.46 -15.67 4.04
C GLY A 45 -11.97 -15.37 4.06
N PHE A 46 -11.58 -14.42 4.90
CA PHE A 46 -10.18 -14.15 5.20
C PHE A 46 -9.96 -14.33 6.70
N ARG A 47 -9.01 -15.16 7.06
CA ARG A 47 -8.62 -15.36 8.46
C ARG A 47 -7.15 -15.08 8.66
N GLN A 48 -6.83 -14.49 9.80
CA GLN A 48 -5.46 -14.29 10.24
C GLN A 48 -4.87 -15.63 10.69
N VAL A 49 -3.69 -15.96 10.16
CA VAL A 49 -2.96 -17.16 10.54
C VAL A 49 -1.56 -16.76 10.99
N ARG A 50 -1.15 -17.29 12.15
CA ARG A 50 0.22 -17.13 12.65
C ARG A 50 1.14 -18.09 11.90
N LEU A 51 2.28 -17.57 11.45
CA LEU A 51 3.31 -18.39 10.81
C LEU A 51 4.14 -19.13 11.90
N PRO A 52 4.61 -20.36 11.62
CA PRO A 52 5.52 -21.07 12.50
C PRO A 52 6.86 -20.34 12.74
N ARG A 53 7.29 -19.54 11.76
CA ARG A 53 8.48 -18.69 11.79
C ARG A 53 8.17 -17.36 11.12
N SER A 54 8.82 -16.29 11.58
CA SER A 54 8.78 -15.00 10.88
C SER A 54 9.23 -15.15 9.43
N ALA A 55 8.46 -14.61 8.51
CA ALA A 55 8.79 -14.62 7.09
C ALA A 55 9.25 -13.23 6.63
N ARG A 56 10.36 -13.19 5.91
CA ARG A 56 10.75 -12.02 5.15
C ARG A 56 9.97 -12.04 3.83
N VAL A 57 9.32 -10.93 3.52
CA VAL A 57 8.56 -10.75 2.29
C VAL A 57 9.26 -9.72 1.44
N GLU A 58 9.70 -10.15 0.27
CA GLU A 58 10.30 -9.29 -0.73
C GLU A 58 9.25 -8.40 -1.38
N TYR A 59 9.69 -7.23 -1.81
CA TYR A 59 8.84 -6.31 -2.53
C TYR A 59 8.47 -6.88 -3.91
N PRO A 60 7.17 -6.92 -4.29
CA PRO A 60 6.74 -7.66 -5.48
C PRO A 60 7.06 -6.96 -6.81
N ARG A 61 7.55 -5.72 -6.78
CA ARG A 61 7.86 -4.93 -7.97
C ARG A 61 9.34 -4.58 -8.01
N PRO A 62 9.97 -4.47 -9.19
CA PRO A 62 11.34 -4.02 -9.29
C PRO A 62 11.44 -2.55 -8.88
N VAL A 63 12.15 -2.27 -7.79
CA VAL A 63 12.32 -0.90 -7.25
C VAL A 63 12.96 0.05 -8.28
N ARG A 64 13.80 -0.48 -9.20
CA ARG A 64 14.35 0.28 -10.31
C ARG A 64 13.32 0.95 -11.21
N ALA A 65 12.12 0.34 -11.33
CA ALA A 65 11.03 0.93 -12.11
C ALA A 65 10.58 2.30 -11.57
N LEU A 66 10.79 2.57 -10.27
CA LEU A 66 10.55 3.91 -9.72
C LEU A 66 11.48 4.94 -10.36
N ARG A 67 12.76 4.61 -10.56
CA ARG A 67 13.75 5.50 -11.21
C ARG A 67 13.39 5.78 -12.67
N GLU A 68 12.90 4.77 -13.37
CA GLU A 68 12.63 4.83 -14.80
C GLU A 68 11.34 5.58 -15.13
N ASN A 69 10.31 5.46 -14.29
CA ASN A 69 8.96 5.92 -14.61
C ASN A 69 8.29 6.84 -13.57
N TRP A 70 9.06 7.45 -12.65
CA TRP A 70 8.46 8.29 -11.59
C TRP A 70 7.70 9.50 -12.15
N GLN A 71 8.12 10.05 -13.30
CA GLN A 71 7.47 11.20 -13.94
C GLN A 71 6.12 10.86 -14.59
N SER A 72 5.93 9.61 -15.01
CA SER A 72 4.66 9.14 -15.61
C SER A 72 3.63 8.71 -14.58
N ARG A 73 3.97 8.72 -13.29
CA ARG A 73 3.02 8.39 -12.22
C ARG A 73 2.04 9.52 -12.01
N SER A 74 0.76 9.20 -11.80
CA SER A 74 -0.28 10.21 -11.56
C SER A 74 0.00 11.05 -10.31
N GLY A 75 0.58 10.45 -9.26
CA GLY A 75 1.03 11.12 -8.04
C GLY A 75 2.14 10.36 -7.34
N LEU A 76 3.11 11.11 -6.80
CA LEU A 76 4.19 10.58 -5.97
C LEU A 76 4.45 11.56 -4.84
N LEU A 77 4.14 11.15 -3.60
CA LEU A 77 4.33 11.97 -2.41
C LEU A 77 5.44 11.38 -1.54
N VAL A 78 6.26 12.22 -0.96
CA VAL A 78 7.33 11.84 -0.04
C VAL A 78 7.07 12.37 1.35
N ALA A 79 7.39 11.55 2.35
CA ALA A 79 7.41 11.95 3.74
C ALA A 79 8.84 12.27 4.16
N ARG A 80 9.02 13.42 4.79
CA ARG A 80 10.28 13.88 5.37
C ARG A 80 10.15 14.01 6.88
N LEU A 81 11.19 13.61 7.56
CA LEU A 81 11.37 13.77 8.99
C LEU A 81 12.70 14.46 9.23
N GLN A 82 12.71 15.65 9.84
CA GLN A 82 13.94 16.43 10.07
C GLN A 82 14.82 16.50 8.79
N ASP A 83 14.26 16.94 7.69
CA ASP A 83 14.94 17.04 6.38
C ASP A 83 15.38 15.74 5.70
N GLN A 84 15.20 14.59 6.32
CA GLN A 84 15.46 13.30 5.71
C GLN A 84 14.21 12.72 5.06
N VAL A 85 14.33 12.23 3.83
CA VAL A 85 13.28 11.41 3.18
C VAL A 85 13.20 10.08 3.91
N VAL A 86 12.01 9.74 4.42
CA VAL A 86 11.78 8.54 5.25
C VAL A 86 10.72 7.60 4.70
N GLY A 87 10.03 8.00 3.66
CA GLY A 87 9.02 7.16 3.02
C GLY A 87 8.37 7.84 1.84
N TYR A 88 7.56 7.09 1.10
CA TYR A 88 6.78 7.62 -0.02
C TYR A 88 5.52 6.81 -0.24
N ILE A 89 4.59 7.42 -0.98
CA ILE A 89 3.40 6.79 -1.54
C ILE A 89 3.29 7.15 -3.02
N SER A 90 2.98 6.15 -3.84
CA SER A 90 2.77 6.31 -5.27
C SER A 90 1.32 6.05 -5.62
N LEU A 91 0.76 6.88 -6.48
CA LEU A 91 -0.66 6.91 -6.82
C LEU A 91 -0.84 6.80 -8.33
N SER A 92 -1.88 6.07 -8.75
CA SER A 92 -2.33 5.96 -10.14
C SER A 92 -3.84 6.20 -10.23
N LYS A 93 -4.26 6.96 -11.26
CA LYS A 93 -5.66 7.19 -11.63
C LYS A 93 -6.08 6.40 -12.88
N GLU A 94 -5.16 5.67 -13.48
CA GLU A 94 -5.34 5.06 -14.80
C GLU A 94 -5.90 3.64 -14.74
N ILE A 95 -5.96 3.05 -13.54
CA ILE A 95 -6.38 1.65 -13.36
C ILE A 95 -7.89 1.49 -13.44
N ALA A 96 -8.65 2.44 -12.87
CA ALA A 96 -10.10 2.44 -12.94
C ALA A 96 -10.66 3.86 -12.88
N PRO A 97 -11.81 4.14 -13.54
CA PRO A 97 -12.44 5.45 -13.52
C PRO A 97 -12.76 5.94 -12.10
N LEU A 98 -12.60 7.24 -11.86
CA LEU A 98 -12.93 7.91 -10.60
C LEU A 98 -12.29 7.29 -9.36
N THR A 99 -11.19 6.53 -9.55
CA THR A 99 -10.53 5.78 -8.50
C THR A 99 -9.03 6.07 -8.49
N THR A 100 -8.50 6.41 -7.33
CA THR A 100 -7.06 6.49 -7.10
C THR A 100 -6.58 5.19 -6.49
N TRP A 101 -5.54 4.60 -7.06
CA TRP A 101 -4.88 3.40 -6.56
C TRP A 101 -3.56 3.75 -5.91
N VAL A 102 -3.35 3.25 -4.70
CA VAL A 102 -2.03 3.24 -4.07
C VAL A 102 -1.26 2.09 -4.69
N THR A 103 -0.30 2.42 -5.53
CA THR A 103 0.54 1.42 -6.19
C THR A 103 1.74 1.01 -5.35
N ASP A 104 2.31 1.95 -4.61
CA ASP A 104 3.46 1.70 -3.74
C ASP A 104 3.33 2.51 -2.45
N LEU A 105 3.75 1.91 -1.34
CA LEU A 105 3.90 2.56 -0.04
C LEU A 105 5.10 1.95 0.67
N ALA A 106 6.14 2.73 0.87
CA ALA A 106 7.33 2.29 1.56
C ALA A 106 7.78 3.29 2.62
N ILE A 107 8.17 2.76 3.79
CA ILE A 107 8.68 3.53 4.92
C ILE A 107 10.02 2.95 5.35
N MET A 108 11.00 3.81 5.54
CA MET A 108 12.31 3.47 6.08
C MET A 108 12.17 2.65 7.35
N ARG A 109 12.84 1.49 7.41
CA ARG A 109 12.65 0.48 8.46
C ARG A 109 12.77 1.04 9.88
N ARG A 110 13.76 1.89 10.13
CA ARG A 110 14.04 2.42 11.49
C ARG A 110 12.97 3.37 12.03
N VAL A 111 12.10 3.93 11.17
CA VAL A 111 11.03 4.86 11.57
C VAL A 111 9.63 4.30 11.31
N ARG A 112 9.52 3.00 11.04
CA ARG A 112 8.22 2.32 10.95
C ARG A 112 7.50 2.37 12.31
N ARG A 113 6.17 2.24 12.29
CA ARG A 113 5.28 2.24 13.48
C ARG A 113 5.20 3.60 14.19
N GLN A 114 5.62 4.67 13.56
CA GLN A 114 5.57 6.05 14.08
C GLN A 114 4.49 6.91 13.39
N GLY A 115 3.50 6.29 12.72
CA GLY A 115 2.39 7.00 12.09
C GLY A 115 2.66 7.53 10.67
N ILE A 116 3.89 7.43 10.14
CA ILE A 116 4.28 8.00 8.85
C ILE A 116 3.46 7.43 7.70
N ALA A 117 3.22 6.11 7.68
CA ALA A 117 2.40 5.49 6.65
C ALA A 117 0.94 5.97 6.69
N GLY A 118 0.37 6.17 7.88
CA GLY A 118 -0.95 6.78 8.05
C GLY A 118 -1.00 8.19 7.50
N ALA A 119 -0.01 9.03 7.84
CA ALA A 119 0.08 10.40 7.33
C ALA A 119 0.18 10.43 5.79
N LEU A 120 0.97 9.53 5.17
CA LEU A 120 1.03 9.42 3.71
C LEU A 120 -0.31 8.99 3.09
N ILE A 121 -1.05 8.08 3.73
CA ILE A 121 -2.38 7.67 3.26
C ILE A 121 -3.37 8.84 3.37
N PHE A 122 -3.35 9.62 4.44
CA PHE A 122 -4.19 10.83 4.55
C PHE A 122 -3.86 11.85 3.47
N ALA A 123 -2.57 12.12 3.22
CA ALA A 123 -2.16 13.00 2.12
C ALA A 123 -2.59 12.44 0.74
N ALA A 124 -2.59 11.12 0.57
CA ALA A 124 -3.11 10.48 -0.64
C ALA A 124 -4.63 10.65 -0.79
N GLN A 125 -5.40 10.64 0.30
CA GLN A 125 -6.83 10.93 0.30
C GLN A 125 -7.10 12.38 -0.14
N GLU A 126 -6.37 13.34 0.43
CA GLU A 126 -6.47 14.76 0.03
C GLU A 126 -6.11 14.95 -1.45
N TRP A 127 -5.03 14.30 -1.89
CA TRP A 127 -4.61 14.33 -3.30
C TRP A 127 -5.66 13.72 -4.23
N ALA A 128 -6.29 12.60 -3.83
CA ALA A 128 -7.33 11.93 -4.59
C ALA A 128 -8.57 12.82 -4.74
N GLN A 129 -9.01 13.46 -3.66
CA GLN A 129 -10.12 14.42 -3.67
C GLN A 129 -9.84 15.61 -4.60
N ALA A 130 -8.65 16.21 -4.48
CA ALA A 130 -8.22 17.29 -5.36
C ALA A 130 -8.11 16.87 -6.84
N SER A 131 -7.91 15.58 -7.08
CA SER A 131 -7.88 14.97 -8.43
C SER A 131 -9.24 14.49 -8.94
N ASN A 132 -10.34 14.86 -8.26
CA ASN A 132 -11.71 14.49 -8.60
C ASN A 132 -11.93 12.96 -8.68
N THR A 133 -11.31 12.20 -7.79
CA THR A 133 -11.58 10.78 -7.60
C THR A 133 -12.36 10.55 -6.31
N HIS A 134 -13.22 9.53 -6.30
CA HIS A 134 -14.17 9.28 -5.20
C HIS A 134 -13.79 8.06 -4.36
N ARG A 135 -12.76 7.33 -4.77
CA ARG A 135 -12.27 6.13 -4.11
C ARG A 135 -10.76 6.12 -4.02
N LEU A 136 -10.24 5.68 -2.87
CA LEU A 136 -8.84 5.33 -2.71
C LEU A 136 -8.73 3.84 -2.45
N VAL A 137 -8.01 3.12 -3.31
CA VAL A 137 -7.84 1.67 -3.24
C VAL A 137 -6.40 1.33 -2.93
N LEU A 138 -6.21 0.41 -1.98
CA LEU A 138 -4.92 -0.20 -1.68
C LEU A 138 -4.94 -1.67 -2.11
N ASP A 139 -4.09 -2.03 -3.07
CA ASP A 139 -3.91 -3.41 -3.51
C ASP A 139 -2.73 -4.04 -2.77
N MET A 140 -2.97 -5.11 -2.04
CA MET A 140 -1.99 -5.73 -1.14
C MET A 140 -1.99 -7.24 -1.26
N GLN A 141 -0.81 -7.85 -1.15
CA GLN A 141 -0.71 -9.30 -1.01
C GLN A 141 -1.24 -9.73 0.37
N PRO A 142 -1.91 -10.91 0.49
CA PRO A 142 -2.39 -11.43 1.78
C PRO A 142 -1.29 -11.61 2.83
N LYS A 143 -0.05 -11.82 2.40
CA LYS A 143 1.13 -11.88 3.28
C LYS A 143 1.59 -10.51 3.79
N ASN A 144 1.09 -9.39 3.20
CA ASN A 144 1.38 -8.05 3.70
C ASN A 144 0.48 -7.69 4.90
N TYR A 145 0.59 -8.53 5.94
CA TYR A 145 -0.17 -8.36 7.16
C TYR A 145 -0.05 -6.97 7.80
N PRO A 146 1.15 -6.36 7.91
CA PRO A 146 1.28 -5.01 8.48
C PRO A 146 0.49 -3.94 7.72
N ALA A 147 0.50 -3.99 6.38
CA ALA A 147 -0.24 -3.02 5.56
C ALA A 147 -1.75 -3.25 5.64
N ILE A 148 -2.21 -4.51 5.66
CA ILE A 148 -3.64 -4.83 5.83
C ILE A 148 -4.14 -4.35 7.19
N CYS A 149 -3.39 -4.58 8.27
CA CYS A 149 -3.74 -4.06 9.60
C CYS A 149 -3.80 -2.53 9.64
N LEU A 150 -2.88 -1.86 8.95
CA LEU A 150 -2.90 -0.40 8.85
C LEU A 150 -4.16 0.07 8.10
N ALA A 151 -4.48 -0.53 6.95
CA ALA A 151 -5.66 -0.19 6.18
C ALA A 151 -6.95 -0.35 7.00
N LEU A 152 -7.12 -1.48 7.67
CA LEU A 152 -8.27 -1.73 8.55
C LEU A 152 -8.37 -0.69 9.68
N LYS A 153 -7.23 -0.34 10.31
CA LYS A 153 -7.17 0.69 11.36
C LYS A 153 -7.57 2.07 10.85
N LEU A 154 -7.31 2.37 9.58
CA LEU A 154 -7.65 3.64 8.93
C LEU A 154 -9.07 3.65 8.33
N GLY A 155 -9.87 2.60 8.55
CA GLY A 155 -11.27 2.51 8.11
C GLY A 155 -11.45 2.05 6.66
N PHE A 156 -10.45 1.40 6.08
CA PHE A 156 -10.60 0.78 4.76
C PHE A 156 -11.34 -0.54 4.87
N ASP A 157 -12.31 -0.75 3.99
CA ASP A 157 -13.05 -2.00 3.87
C ASP A 157 -12.50 -2.88 2.75
N LEU A 158 -12.78 -4.19 2.85
CA LEU A 158 -12.48 -5.13 1.77
C LEU A 158 -13.42 -4.88 0.59
N CYS A 159 -12.87 -4.52 -0.57
CA CYS A 159 -13.64 -4.26 -1.78
C CYS A 159 -13.53 -5.37 -2.83
N GLY A 160 -12.61 -6.30 -2.66
CA GLY A 160 -12.43 -7.39 -3.58
C GLY A 160 -11.14 -8.15 -3.38
N TYR A 161 -10.96 -9.17 -4.18
CA TYR A 161 -9.70 -9.91 -4.30
C TYR A 161 -9.42 -10.20 -5.78
N ASN A 162 -8.15 -10.38 -6.09
CA ASN A 162 -7.69 -10.77 -7.41
C ASN A 162 -6.87 -12.05 -7.27
N ASP A 163 -7.31 -13.12 -7.94
CA ASP A 163 -6.64 -14.43 -7.97
C ASP A 163 -5.93 -14.57 -9.32
N GLN A 164 -4.86 -13.82 -9.50
CA GLN A 164 -4.00 -14.00 -10.67
C GLN A 164 -3.13 -15.25 -10.49
N ILE A 165 -2.88 -15.96 -11.61
CA ILE A 165 -2.00 -17.14 -11.60
C ILE A 165 -0.63 -16.74 -11.02
N GLY A 166 -0.32 -17.25 -9.82
CA GLY A 166 0.94 -17.03 -9.09
C GLY A 166 0.89 -16.02 -7.94
N GLU A 167 -0.09 -15.10 -7.87
CA GLU A 167 -0.19 -14.14 -6.76
C GLU A 167 -1.64 -13.81 -6.42
N ARG A 168 -2.04 -14.10 -5.19
CA ARG A 168 -3.32 -13.65 -4.64
C ARG A 168 -3.17 -12.23 -4.08
N ARG A 169 -4.04 -11.32 -4.50
CA ARG A 169 -4.09 -9.95 -4.01
C ARG A 169 -5.44 -9.63 -3.38
N VAL A 170 -5.41 -8.83 -2.35
CA VAL A 170 -6.60 -8.35 -1.64
C VAL A 170 -6.71 -6.85 -1.89
N GLY A 171 -7.80 -6.43 -2.51
CA GLY A 171 -8.12 -5.01 -2.66
C GLY A 171 -8.77 -4.47 -1.39
N LYS A 172 -8.35 -3.30 -0.95
CA LYS A 172 -8.95 -2.52 0.13
C LYS A 172 -9.28 -1.13 -0.39
N GLU A 173 -10.51 -0.69 -0.19
CA GLU A 173 -10.93 0.66 -0.59
C GLU A 173 -11.45 1.47 0.59
N CYS A 174 -11.29 2.78 0.46
CA CYS A 174 -11.99 3.77 1.27
C CYS A 174 -12.78 4.69 0.33
N ARG A 175 -14.04 4.93 0.62
CA ARG A 175 -14.81 5.98 -0.06
C ARG A 175 -14.37 7.33 0.50
N LEU A 176 -14.04 8.25 -0.36
CA LEU A 176 -13.59 9.60 -0.05
C LEU A 176 -14.76 10.56 0.08
#